data_947a77a423f8f98328fb9ca29aedf949
#
_entry.id   947a77a423f8f98328fb9ca29aedf949
#
_cell.length_a   1.000
_cell.length_b   1.000
_cell.length_c   1.000
_cell.angle_alpha   90.00
_cell.angle_beta   90.00
_cell.angle_gamma   90.00
#
_symmetry.space_group_name_H-M   'P 1'
#
loop_
_entity.id
_entity.type
_entity.pdbx_description
1 polymer ?
#
loop_
_entity_poly.entity_id
_entity_poly.type
_entity_poly.pdbx_seq_one_letter_code
_entity_poly.pdbx_strand_id
1 'polypeptide(L)'
;MNLKRKIASLMACLLTSSLASTSVLALEGDRSIFPAPGTERARLVINGVTDAEVIAPLIRDFQQKAPDVAVEFNDYVSNDLFREAELACREKRSHGDLWISSSVDHLVKLANDGCARSHRSAETERVSAWANWRDEIFGFAFEPAVIVYDASQVPPEDVPRSHVEIAELLRRKPDEYWTRIGTYNVKLSGVGYLLAFHDALQAPTSYGRLLESFSRAEVVTSCCNKEVLDLIETRRLKIAYNILGSYAYARYLRNNDMRVVVPRDYTLILTRGAMIPTHSPQPDLAARFVDHLVSERGQKVAREKAFYFAENAPLPPGVDGPISLIESGIGRPIRVGPALLAAQDRATREEFIRNWTSLLAPGAQ
;
A
#
# COMPACT_ATOMS: atom_id res chain seq x y z
N MET A 1 -86.63 20.45 -25.64
CA MET A 1 -86.17 19.69 -26.80
C MET A 1 -84.64 19.66 -26.77
N ASN A 2 -84.04 18.47 -26.58
CA ASN A 2 -82.63 18.08 -26.61
C ASN A 2 -81.69 18.47 -25.45
N LEU A 3 -81.73 17.55 -24.49
CA LEU A 3 -80.80 17.37 -23.43
C LEU A 3 -79.51 16.68 -23.93
N LYS A 4 -78.34 17.31 -23.82
CA LYS A 4 -77.08 16.62 -24.00
C LYS A 4 -76.36 16.52 -22.66
N ARG A 5 -76.30 15.29 -22.13
CA ARG A 5 -75.53 14.85 -20.96
C ARG A 5 -74.05 15.01 -21.29
N LYS A 6 -73.31 15.73 -20.46
CA LYS A 6 -71.83 15.70 -20.42
C LYS A 6 -71.40 14.69 -19.36
N ILE A 7 -70.73 13.63 -19.79
CA ILE A 7 -70.01 12.67 -18.94
C ILE A 7 -68.63 13.25 -18.70
N ALA A 8 -68.37 13.55 -17.45
CA ALA A 8 -66.99 13.93 -17.04
C ALA A 8 -66.23 12.66 -16.70
N SER A 9 -65.20 12.33 -17.50
CA SER A 9 -64.23 11.28 -17.19
C SER A 9 -63.16 11.83 -16.23
N LEU A 10 -63.14 11.33 -15.01
CA LEU A 10 -62.02 11.53 -14.07
C LEU A 10 -60.86 10.61 -14.51
N MET A 11 -59.81 11.22 -15.03
CA MET A 11 -58.57 10.53 -15.31
C MET A 11 -57.66 10.67 -14.08
N ALA A 12 -57.59 9.62 -13.25
CA ALA A 12 -56.65 9.53 -12.11
C ALA A 12 -55.24 9.27 -12.66
N CYS A 13 -54.37 10.28 -12.65
CA CYS A 13 -52.92 10.11 -12.89
C CYS A 13 -52.29 9.46 -11.66
N LEU A 14 -52.01 8.17 -11.75
CA LEU A 14 -51.10 7.46 -10.83
C LEU A 14 -49.66 7.87 -11.17
N LEU A 15 -49.13 8.78 -10.40
CA LEU A 15 -47.68 9.08 -10.36
C LEU A 15 -46.99 7.93 -9.63
N THR A 16 -46.51 6.93 -10.37
CA THR A 16 -45.54 5.96 -9.87
C THR A 16 -44.19 6.63 -9.76
N SER A 17 -43.86 7.07 -8.56
CA SER A 17 -42.49 7.51 -8.22
C SER A 17 -41.57 6.29 -8.27
N SER A 18 -40.87 6.11 -9.40
CA SER A 18 -39.75 5.18 -9.51
C SER A 18 -38.61 5.76 -8.67
N LEU A 19 -38.42 5.26 -7.46
CA LEU A 19 -37.20 5.40 -6.71
C LEU A 19 -36.10 4.67 -7.52
N ALA A 20 -35.38 5.43 -8.33
CA ALA A 20 -34.13 4.97 -8.90
C ALA A 20 -33.14 4.79 -7.74
N SER A 21 -33.02 3.55 -7.26
CA SER A 21 -31.92 3.15 -6.40
C SER A 21 -30.64 3.33 -7.23
N THR A 22 -29.93 4.43 -7.02
CA THR A 22 -28.57 4.57 -7.50
C THR A 22 -27.75 3.54 -6.73
N SER A 23 -27.54 2.37 -7.35
CA SER A 23 -26.51 1.44 -6.92
C SER A 23 -25.20 2.21 -6.97
N VAL A 24 -24.68 2.62 -5.82
CA VAL A 24 -23.27 3.00 -5.71
C VAL A 24 -22.53 1.74 -6.08
N LEU A 25 -21.95 1.72 -7.28
CA LEU A 25 -21.04 0.65 -7.68
C LEU A 25 -19.91 0.65 -6.64
N ALA A 26 -19.84 -0.43 -5.86
CA ALA A 26 -18.71 -0.68 -5.01
C ALA A 26 -17.46 -0.67 -5.90
N LEU A 27 -16.41 0.03 -5.48
CA LEU A 27 -15.11 -0.02 -6.15
C LEU A 27 -14.53 -1.39 -5.85
N GLU A 28 -14.75 -2.35 -6.75
CA GLU A 28 -14.18 -3.69 -6.62
C GLU A 28 -12.72 -3.64 -7.08
N GLY A 29 -11.82 -4.25 -6.29
CA GLY A 29 -10.45 -4.51 -6.70
C GLY A 29 -10.38 -5.58 -7.79
N ASP A 30 -9.27 -5.63 -8.51
CA ASP A 30 -9.00 -6.69 -9.49
C ASP A 30 -9.03 -8.05 -8.80
N ARG A 31 -9.92 -8.93 -9.26
CA ARG A 31 -10.20 -10.22 -8.62
C ARG A 31 -9.30 -11.34 -9.15
N SER A 32 -8.63 -12.05 -8.24
CA SER A 32 -7.87 -13.25 -8.52
C SER A 32 -8.37 -14.43 -7.69
N ILE A 33 -8.60 -15.58 -8.33
CA ILE A 33 -9.05 -16.80 -7.65
C ILE A 33 -7.90 -17.81 -7.61
N PHE A 34 -7.60 -18.29 -6.41
CA PHE A 34 -6.69 -19.40 -6.14
C PHE A 34 -7.57 -20.61 -5.76
N PRO A 35 -7.86 -21.52 -6.69
CA PRO A 35 -8.73 -22.65 -6.42
C PRO A 35 -8.15 -23.55 -5.33
N ALA A 36 -9.00 -24.23 -4.58
CA ALA A 36 -8.57 -25.21 -3.61
C ALA A 36 -7.79 -26.35 -4.30
N PRO A 37 -6.60 -26.76 -3.81
CA PRO A 37 -5.86 -27.88 -4.36
C PRO A 37 -6.64 -29.21 -4.36
N GLY A 38 -7.55 -29.37 -3.39
CA GLY A 38 -8.47 -30.51 -3.26
C GLY A 38 -9.92 -30.10 -3.51
N THR A 39 -10.85 -30.80 -2.87
CA THR A 39 -12.29 -30.46 -2.94
C THR A 39 -12.55 -29.21 -2.10
N GLU A 40 -13.02 -28.15 -2.73
CA GLU A 40 -13.35 -26.89 -2.04
C GLU A 40 -14.46 -27.10 -1.01
N ARG A 41 -14.18 -26.79 0.26
CA ARG A 41 -15.12 -26.78 1.38
C ARG A 41 -15.29 -25.42 2.02
N ALA A 42 -14.30 -24.56 1.83
CA ALA A 42 -14.32 -23.20 2.35
C ALA A 42 -13.64 -22.24 1.39
N ARG A 43 -13.99 -20.98 1.47
CA ARG A 43 -13.36 -19.89 0.70
C ARG A 43 -12.97 -18.76 1.63
N LEU A 44 -11.72 -18.33 1.56
CA LEU A 44 -11.18 -17.15 2.23
C LEU A 44 -11.18 -15.98 1.26
N VAL A 45 -11.87 -14.89 1.61
CA VAL A 45 -11.88 -13.66 0.81
C VAL A 45 -10.94 -12.64 1.44
N ILE A 46 -9.87 -12.31 0.72
CA ILE A 46 -8.86 -11.35 1.14
C ILE A 46 -8.98 -10.10 0.28
N ASN A 47 -9.19 -8.94 0.89
CA ASN A 47 -9.10 -7.66 0.23
C ASN A 47 -7.76 -7.02 0.59
N GLY A 48 -6.92 -6.77 -0.41
CA GLY A 48 -5.53 -6.40 -0.18
C GLY A 48 -5.03 -5.26 -1.06
N VAL A 49 -3.99 -4.61 -0.58
CA VAL A 49 -3.23 -3.59 -1.31
C VAL A 49 -1.87 -4.17 -1.64
N THR A 50 -1.85 -5.10 -2.55
CA THR A 50 -0.63 -5.68 -3.12
C THR A 50 -1.00 -6.47 -4.38
N ASP A 51 -0.14 -6.47 -5.39
CA ASP A 51 -0.42 -7.25 -6.60
C ASP A 51 -0.60 -8.73 -6.25
N ALA A 52 -1.60 -9.37 -6.85
CA ALA A 52 -1.90 -10.79 -6.62
C ALA A 52 -0.68 -11.70 -6.84
N GLU A 53 0.20 -11.36 -7.77
CA GLU A 53 1.44 -12.10 -8.04
C GLU A 53 2.41 -12.07 -6.85
N VAL A 54 2.45 -10.97 -6.09
CA VAL A 54 3.34 -10.81 -4.93
C VAL A 54 2.87 -11.64 -3.75
N ILE A 55 1.56 -11.70 -3.50
CA ILE A 55 1.00 -12.49 -2.38
C ILE A 55 0.78 -13.97 -2.73
N ALA A 56 0.69 -14.31 -4.02
CA ALA A 56 0.42 -15.67 -4.50
C ALA A 56 1.31 -16.77 -3.88
N PRO A 57 2.62 -16.58 -3.69
CA PRO A 57 3.46 -17.60 -3.04
C PRO A 57 2.98 -17.95 -1.62
N LEU A 58 2.57 -16.95 -0.83
CA LEU A 58 2.08 -17.13 0.53
C LEU A 58 0.71 -17.81 0.54
N ILE A 59 -0.18 -17.43 -0.38
CA ILE A 59 -1.49 -18.08 -0.54
C ILE A 59 -1.32 -19.56 -0.90
N ARG A 60 -0.50 -19.86 -1.91
CA ARG A 60 -0.27 -21.25 -2.35
C ARG A 60 0.40 -22.11 -1.28
N ASP A 61 1.30 -21.52 -0.48
CA ASP A 61 1.92 -22.26 0.62
C ASP A 61 0.93 -22.52 1.76
N PHE A 62 0.05 -21.56 2.07
CA PHE A 62 -1.07 -21.78 3.00
C PHE A 62 -1.98 -22.92 2.53
N GLN A 63 -2.34 -22.95 1.26
CA GLN A 63 -3.19 -23.99 0.67
C GLN A 63 -2.57 -25.40 0.71
N GLN A 64 -1.25 -25.54 0.84
CA GLN A 64 -0.63 -26.86 1.06
C GLN A 64 -1.04 -27.48 2.42
N LYS A 65 -1.32 -26.62 3.42
CA LYS A 65 -1.79 -27.04 4.74
C LYS A 65 -3.32 -27.01 4.88
N ALA A 66 -3.99 -26.36 3.94
CA ALA A 66 -5.44 -26.19 3.87
C ALA A 66 -5.93 -26.49 2.44
N PRO A 67 -5.80 -27.76 1.98
CA PRO A 67 -6.05 -28.14 0.58
C PRO A 67 -7.52 -28.04 0.18
N ASP A 68 -8.42 -27.90 1.12
CA ASP A 68 -9.88 -27.72 0.94
C ASP A 68 -10.31 -26.26 0.93
N VAL A 69 -9.36 -25.31 1.00
CA VAL A 69 -9.63 -23.87 1.02
C VAL A 69 -9.29 -23.22 -0.32
N ALA A 70 -10.28 -22.62 -0.97
CA ALA A 70 -10.05 -21.66 -2.03
C ALA A 70 -9.74 -20.27 -1.44
N VAL A 71 -8.92 -19.49 -2.12
CA VAL A 71 -8.68 -18.10 -1.74
C VAL A 71 -9.09 -17.19 -2.87
N GLU A 72 -9.92 -16.22 -2.56
CA GLU A 72 -10.28 -15.10 -3.42
C GLU A 72 -9.50 -13.87 -2.94
N PHE A 73 -8.68 -13.33 -3.81
CA PHE A 73 -7.91 -12.13 -3.53
C PHE A 73 -8.38 -10.98 -4.42
N ASN A 74 -8.79 -9.90 -3.80
CA ASN A 74 -9.20 -8.67 -4.48
C ASN A 74 -8.13 -7.60 -4.26
N ASP A 75 -7.48 -7.16 -5.34
CA ASP A 75 -6.41 -6.16 -5.32
C ASP A 75 -6.98 -4.77 -5.44
N TYR A 76 -6.77 -3.96 -4.41
CA TYR A 76 -7.29 -2.59 -4.29
C TYR A 76 -6.18 -1.56 -4.32
N VAL A 77 -6.49 -0.37 -4.79
CA VAL A 77 -5.73 0.84 -4.41
C VAL A 77 -5.99 1.15 -2.94
N SER A 78 -4.96 1.56 -2.20
CA SER A 78 -5.00 1.69 -0.73
C SER A 78 -6.12 2.59 -0.20
N ASN A 79 -6.38 3.72 -0.88
CA ASN A 79 -7.45 4.64 -0.48
C ASN A 79 -8.84 4.05 -0.74
N ASP A 80 -8.98 3.20 -1.75
CA ASP A 80 -10.26 2.56 -2.10
C ASP A 80 -10.59 1.45 -1.11
N LEU A 81 -9.61 0.59 -0.78
CA LEU A 81 -9.79 -0.41 0.28
C LEU A 81 -10.20 0.25 1.60
N PHE A 82 -9.50 1.32 2.00
CA PHE A 82 -9.81 2.03 3.24
C PHE A 82 -11.26 2.54 3.27
N ARG A 83 -11.70 3.20 2.19
CA ARG A 83 -13.04 3.76 2.08
C ARG A 83 -14.13 2.69 2.13
N GLU A 84 -13.95 1.57 1.40
CA GLU A 84 -14.89 0.45 1.42
C GLU A 84 -14.92 -0.26 2.78
N ALA A 85 -13.76 -0.46 3.40
CA ALA A 85 -13.62 -1.06 4.73
C ALA A 85 -14.30 -0.20 5.82
N GLU A 86 -14.07 1.13 5.80
CA GLU A 86 -14.71 2.08 6.72
C GLU A 86 -16.24 2.08 6.56
N LEU A 87 -16.73 2.09 5.31
CA LEU A 87 -18.15 2.04 5.03
C LEU A 87 -18.78 0.71 5.52
N ALA A 88 -18.16 -0.41 5.18
CA ALA A 88 -18.61 -1.74 5.59
C ALA A 88 -18.66 -1.89 7.12
N CYS A 89 -17.64 -1.40 7.81
CA CYS A 89 -17.59 -1.41 9.27
C CYS A 89 -18.72 -0.59 9.88
N ARG A 90 -18.93 0.64 9.42
CA ARG A 90 -20.00 1.52 9.88
C ARG A 90 -21.38 0.95 9.65
N GLU A 91 -21.58 0.28 8.51
CA GLU A 91 -22.83 -0.40 8.14
C GLU A 91 -22.98 -1.79 8.77
N LYS A 92 -21.98 -2.26 9.51
CA LYS A 92 -21.95 -3.60 10.13
C LYS A 92 -22.14 -4.74 9.13
N ARG A 93 -21.62 -4.58 7.92
CA ARG A 93 -21.69 -5.59 6.85
C ARG A 93 -20.32 -6.23 6.62
N SER A 94 -20.33 -7.42 6.02
CA SER A 94 -19.11 -8.07 5.57
C SER A 94 -18.47 -7.29 4.42
N HIS A 95 -17.13 -7.22 4.44
CA HIS A 95 -16.30 -6.80 3.33
C HIS A 95 -15.04 -7.67 3.29
N GLY A 96 -15.21 -8.95 2.93
CA GLY A 96 -14.19 -9.98 2.99
C GLY A 96 -13.89 -10.50 4.40
N ASP A 97 -12.93 -11.42 4.47
CA ASP A 97 -12.54 -12.10 5.71
C ASP A 97 -11.27 -11.54 6.31
N LEU A 98 -10.41 -10.97 5.47
CA LEU A 98 -9.13 -10.40 5.87
C LEU A 98 -8.82 -9.14 5.04
N TRP A 99 -8.31 -8.12 5.71
CA TRP A 99 -7.76 -6.93 5.06
C TRP A 99 -6.24 -6.91 5.17
N ILE A 100 -5.56 -6.67 4.05
CA ILE A 100 -4.10 -6.54 3.98
C ILE A 100 -3.73 -5.20 3.36
N SER A 101 -2.91 -4.40 4.05
CA SER A 101 -2.50 -3.09 3.53
C SER A 101 -1.08 -2.71 3.94
N SER A 102 -0.36 -2.06 3.01
CA SER A 102 0.89 -1.35 3.29
C SER A 102 0.64 0.03 3.90
N SER A 103 -0.57 0.61 3.73
CA SER A 103 -1.01 1.81 4.43
C SER A 103 -1.50 1.42 5.82
N VAL A 104 -0.56 1.10 6.71
CA VAL A 104 -0.88 0.60 8.06
C VAL A 104 -1.57 1.64 8.94
N ASP A 105 -1.42 2.91 8.63
CA ASP A 105 -2.17 4.02 9.23
C ASP A 105 -3.69 3.90 8.99
N HIS A 106 -4.11 3.45 7.81
CA HIS A 106 -5.50 3.11 7.51
C HIS A 106 -6.01 1.99 8.41
N LEU A 107 -5.22 0.91 8.56
CA LEU A 107 -5.60 -0.21 9.44
C LEU A 107 -5.67 0.24 10.90
N VAL A 108 -4.72 1.08 11.34
CA VAL A 108 -4.75 1.64 12.71
C VAL A 108 -6.01 2.48 12.93
N LYS A 109 -6.41 3.31 11.95
CA LYS A 109 -7.67 4.06 12.03
C LYS A 109 -8.88 3.14 12.13
N LEU A 110 -8.97 2.13 11.27
CA LEU A 110 -10.06 1.14 11.30
C LEU A 110 -10.10 0.37 12.62
N ALA A 111 -8.97 -0.09 13.14
CA ALA A 111 -8.91 -0.78 14.42
C ALA A 111 -9.29 0.14 15.59
N ASN A 112 -8.86 1.42 15.55
CA ASN A 112 -9.28 2.41 16.54
C ASN A 112 -10.79 2.66 16.55
N ASP A 113 -11.43 2.58 15.40
CA ASP A 113 -12.87 2.75 15.22
C ASP A 113 -13.67 1.48 15.56
N GLY A 114 -13.01 0.40 16.03
CA GLY A 114 -13.65 -0.86 16.43
C GLY A 114 -13.97 -1.79 15.25
N CYS A 115 -13.33 -1.60 14.11
CA CYS A 115 -13.56 -2.41 12.91
C CYS A 115 -12.74 -3.70 12.87
N ALA A 116 -11.85 -3.91 13.84
CA ALA A 116 -10.96 -5.05 13.91
C ALA A 116 -11.39 -6.07 14.98
N ARG A 117 -11.14 -7.33 14.70
CA ARG A 117 -11.23 -8.43 15.65
C ARG A 117 -9.83 -8.79 16.17
N SER A 118 -9.68 -8.93 17.49
CA SER A 118 -8.41 -9.39 18.07
C SER A 118 -8.20 -10.88 17.82
N HIS A 119 -6.93 -11.26 17.64
CA HIS A 119 -6.50 -12.65 17.51
C HIS A 119 -5.20 -12.87 18.25
N ARG A 120 -5.14 -13.91 19.09
CA ARG A 120 -3.94 -14.33 19.82
C ARG A 120 -3.61 -15.78 19.54
N SER A 121 -2.36 -16.02 19.20
CA SER A 121 -1.80 -17.36 18.99
C SER A 121 -0.30 -17.35 19.31
N ALA A 122 0.30 -18.53 19.39
CA ALA A 122 1.75 -18.65 19.53
C ALA A 122 2.52 -18.01 18.36
N GLU A 123 1.91 -17.91 17.19
CA GLU A 123 2.53 -17.28 16.01
C GLU A 123 2.43 -15.75 16.10
N THR A 124 1.27 -15.20 16.49
CA THR A 124 1.09 -13.73 16.60
C THR A 124 1.90 -13.13 17.74
N GLU A 125 2.21 -13.89 18.80
CA GLU A 125 3.11 -13.45 19.90
C GLU A 125 4.56 -13.22 19.45
N ARG A 126 4.96 -13.76 18.28
CA ARG A 126 6.30 -13.58 17.71
C ARG A 126 6.44 -12.31 16.88
N VAL A 127 5.33 -11.65 16.57
CA VAL A 127 5.37 -10.42 15.78
C VAL A 127 6.10 -9.33 16.57
N SER A 128 7.07 -8.67 15.93
CA SER A 128 7.82 -7.58 16.54
C SER A 128 6.89 -6.51 17.13
N ALA A 129 7.20 -6.00 18.31
CA ALA A 129 6.36 -5.01 19.02
C ALA A 129 6.11 -3.71 18.24
N TRP A 130 6.94 -3.39 17.24
CA TRP A 130 6.70 -2.23 16.37
C TRP A 130 5.68 -2.53 15.27
N ALA A 131 5.41 -3.82 14.99
CA ALA A 131 4.56 -4.30 13.90
C ALA A 131 3.24 -4.91 14.39
N ASN A 132 2.98 -4.94 15.70
CA ASN A 132 1.72 -5.42 16.30
C ASN A 132 1.04 -4.28 17.07
N TRP A 133 -0.25 -4.16 16.92
CA TRP A 133 -1.05 -3.25 17.74
C TRP A 133 -2.36 -3.89 18.19
N ARG A 134 -2.52 -4.01 19.52
CA ARG A 134 -3.72 -4.49 20.24
C ARG A 134 -4.12 -5.94 19.91
N ASP A 135 -3.22 -6.74 19.29
CA ASP A 135 -3.56 -8.05 18.71
C ASP A 135 -4.71 -7.98 17.68
N GLU A 136 -4.85 -6.84 17.01
CA GLU A 136 -5.82 -6.55 15.98
C GLU A 136 -5.15 -6.29 14.62
N ILE A 137 -3.89 -5.82 14.61
CA ILE A 137 -3.11 -5.58 13.41
C ILE A 137 -1.78 -6.31 13.54
N PHE A 138 -1.44 -7.12 12.53
CA PHE A 138 -0.26 -7.96 12.50
C PHE A 138 0.58 -7.62 11.28
N GLY A 139 1.72 -6.97 11.49
CA GLY A 139 2.71 -6.73 10.45
C GLY A 139 3.46 -8.02 10.12
N PHE A 140 3.54 -8.35 8.84
CA PHE A 140 4.17 -9.59 8.38
C PHE A 140 5.27 -9.36 7.32
N ALA A 141 5.58 -8.11 6.98
CA ALA A 141 6.65 -7.75 6.06
C ALA A 141 7.59 -6.72 6.67
N PHE A 142 8.85 -6.73 6.23
CA PHE A 142 9.84 -5.70 6.53
C PHE A 142 10.21 -5.03 5.21
N GLU A 143 9.66 -3.85 4.96
CA GLU A 143 9.69 -3.16 3.66
C GLU A 143 10.44 -1.83 3.75
N PRO A 144 11.74 -1.80 3.41
CA PRO A 144 12.44 -0.53 3.31
C PRO A 144 11.92 0.28 2.13
N ALA A 145 11.80 1.59 2.31
CA ALA A 145 11.61 2.54 1.23
C ALA A 145 12.95 2.78 0.54
N VAL A 146 13.04 2.42 -0.74
CA VAL A 146 14.29 2.42 -1.51
C VAL A 146 14.28 3.39 -2.67
N ILE A 147 15.48 3.70 -3.18
CA ILE A 147 15.69 4.36 -4.45
C ILE A 147 15.94 3.28 -5.50
N VAL A 148 15.32 3.44 -6.67
CA VAL A 148 15.54 2.58 -7.84
C VAL A 148 16.07 3.44 -8.97
N TYR A 149 17.04 2.94 -9.74
CA TYR A 149 17.52 3.65 -10.91
C TYR A 149 17.85 2.71 -12.07
N ASP A 150 17.83 3.27 -13.28
CA ASP A 150 18.25 2.60 -14.51
C ASP A 150 19.75 2.86 -14.74
N ALA A 151 20.58 1.83 -14.54
CA ALA A 151 22.03 1.91 -14.69
C ALA A 151 22.50 2.16 -16.14
N SER A 152 21.62 1.97 -17.13
CA SER A 152 21.91 2.32 -18.52
C SER A 152 21.76 3.82 -18.80
N GLN A 153 21.08 4.57 -17.93
CA GLN A 153 20.79 6.00 -18.08
C GLN A 153 21.40 6.89 -16.99
N VAL A 154 21.73 6.31 -15.83
CA VAL A 154 22.31 7.05 -14.70
C VAL A 154 23.77 6.65 -14.54
N PRO A 155 24.72 7.58 -14.85
CA PRO A 155 26.13 7.29 -14.68
C PRO A 155 26.51 7.12 -13.20
N PRO A 156 27.59 6.39 -12.88
CA PRO A 156 27.97 6.06 -11.50
C PRO A 156 28.12 7.26 -10.55
N GLU A 157 28.59 8.40 -11.07
CA GLU A 157 28.77 9.66 -10.32
C GLU A 157 27.46 10.37 -9.98
N ASP A 158 26.36 9.99 -10.63
CA ASP A 158 25.03 10.56 -10.40
C ASP A 158 24.11 9.64 -9.57
N VAL A 159 24.58 8.46 -9.19
CA VAL A 159 23.78 7.53 -8.39
C VAL A 159 23.56 8.08 -6.98
N PRO A 160 22.32 8.49 -6.61
CA PRO A 160 22.05 9.03 -5.29
C PRO A 160 21.96 7.91 -4.27
N ARG A 161 22.57 8.10 -3.11
CA ARG A 161 22.56 7.16 -1.97
C ARG A 161 21.90 7.74 -0.72
N SER A 162 21.34 8.93 -0.83
CA SER A 162 20.65 9.61 0.26
C SER A 162 19.57 10.56 -0.29
N HIS A 163 18.66 11.01 0.58
CA HIS A 163 17.65 12.01 0.24
C HIS A 163 18.32 13.35 -0.17
N VAL A 164 19.38 13.70 0.54
CA VAL A 164 20.16 14.93 0.24
C VAL A 164 20.80 14.83 -1.14
N GLU A 165 21.39 13.68 -1.49
CA GLU A 165 22.06 13.49 -2.79
C GLU A 165 21.06 13.54 -3.96
N ILE A 166 19.81 13.08 -3.80
CA ILE A 166 18.77 13.28 -4.82
C ILE A 166 18.53 14.78 -5.04
N ALA A 167 18.33 15.54 -3.98
CA ALA A 167 18.07 16.98 -4.09
C ALA A 167 19.26 17.74 -4.72
N GLU A 168 20.49 17.36 -4.37
CA GLU A 168 21.71 17.93 -4.95
C GLU A 168 21.90 17.57 -6.41
N LEU A 169 21.62 16.33 -6.80
CA LEU A 169 21.65 15.87 -8.19
C LEU A 169 20.73 16.70 -9.06
N LEU A 170 19.48 16.86 -8.65
CA LEU A 170 18.48 17.63 -9.40
C LEU A 170 18.84 19.12 -9.49
N ARG A 171 19.50 19.67 -8.47
CA ARG A 171 19.98 21.05 -8.49
C ARG A 171 21.18 21.23 -9.43
N ARG A 172 22.09 20.23 -9.50
CA ARG A 172 23.30 20.29 -10.36
C ARG A 172 23.00 20.05 -11.84
N LYS A 173 22.02 19.18 -12.14
CA LYS A 173 21.71 18.71 -13.49
C LYS A 173 20.19 18.80 -13.77
N PRO A 174 19.56 19.98 -13.64
CA PRO A 174 18.10 20.11 -13.74
C PRO A 174 17.57 19.63 -15.09
N ASP A 175 18.21 20.01 -16.20
CA ASP A 175 17.74 19.67 -17.54
C ASP A 175 17.85 18.18 -17.86
N GLU A 176 18.88 17.50 -17.29
CA GLU A 176 19.12 16.08 -17.54
C GLU A 176 18.10 15.19 -16.83
N TYR A 177 17.60 15.63 -15.67
CA TYR A 177 16.65 14.91 -14.85
C TYR A 177 15.24 15.49 -14.88
N TRP A 178 14.96 16.49 -15.74
CA TRP A 178 13.63 17.06 -15.92
C TRP A 178 12.64 15.99 -16.39
N THR A 179 11.53 15.80 -15.66
CA THR A 179 10.52 14.73 -15.85
C THR A 179 11.08 13.30 -15.83
N ARG A 180 12.26 13.09 -15.24
CA ARG A 180 12.94 11.78 -15.22
C ARG A 180 13.03 11.14 -13.84
N ILE A 181 12.40 11.78 -12.84
CA ILE A 181 12.28 11.25 -11.48
C ILE A 181 10.83 10.84 -11.25
N GLY A 182 10.61 9.69 -10.60
CA GLY A 182 9.28 9.19 -10.25
C GLY A 182 9.10 8.95 -8.76
N THR A 183 7.91 9.18 -8.26
CA THR A 183 7.50 8.84 -6.89
C THR A 183 5.98 8.68 -6.79
N TYR A 184 5.47 8.42 -5.58
CA TYR A 184 4.03 8.34 -5.36
C TYR A 184 3.35 9.71 -5.39
N ASN A 185 2.11 9.72 -5.85
CA ASN A 185 1.18 10.81 -5.64
C ASN A 185 0.49 10.63 -4.28
N VAL A 186 0.76 11.51 -3.32
CA VAL A 186 0.23 11.39 -1.95
C VAL A 186 -1.29 11.50 -1.85
N LYS A 187 -1.95 12.08 -2.86
CA LYS A 187 -3.41 12.15 -2.91
C LYS A 187 -4.03 10.84 -3.36
N LEU A 188 -3.38 10.12 -4.27
CA LEU A 188 -3.88 8.87 -4.85
C LEU A 188 -3.43 7.64 -4.06
N SER A 189 -2.22 7.68 -3.49
CA SER A 189 -1.58 6.57 -2.79
C SER A 189 -1.57 6.76 -1.29
N GLY A 190 -2.23 5.89 -0.54
CA GLY A 190 -2.15 5.91 0.92
C GLY A 190 -0.75 5.57 1.42
N VAL A 191 -0.06 4.60 0.81
CA VAL A 191 1.33 4.28 1.17
C VAL A 191 2.28 5.43 0.81
N GLY A 192 2.05 6.08 -0.32
CA GLY A 192 2.80 7.28 -0.71
C GLY A 192 2.60 8.43 0.27
N TYR A 193 1.36 8.65 0.72
CA TYR A 193 1.07 9.61 1.78
C TYR A 193 1.79 9.26 3.09
N LEU A 194 1.71 8.00 3.54
CA LEU A 194 2.34 7.53 4.77
C LEU A 194 3.86 7.75 4.76
N LEU A 195 4.53 7.37 3.67
CA LEU A 195 5.97 7.56 3.51
C LEU A 195 6.33 9.05 3.50
N ALA A 196 5.66 9.86 2.68
CA ALA A 196 5.91 11.30 2.59
C ALA A 196 5.69 12.03 3.93
N PHE A 197 4.63 11.65 4.67
CA PHE A 197 4.36 12.18 5.99
C PHE A 197 5.48 11.84 6.98
N HIS A 198 5.97 10.59 6.95
CA HIS A 198 7.08 10.17 7.81
C HIS A 198 8.44 10.76 7.40
N ASP A 199 8.69 10.98 6.11
CA ASP A 199 9.88 11.74 5.65
C ASP A 199 9.87 13.17 6.21
N ALA A 200 8.71 13.83 6.16
CA ALA A 200 8.55 15.18 6.71
C ALA A 200 8.75 15.22 8.23
N LEU A 201 8.34 14.18 8.95
CA LEU A 201 8.58 14.06 10.40
C LEU A 201 10.04 13.73 10.73
N GLN A 202 10.66 12.83 9.96
CA GLN A 202 12.01 12.33 10.22
C GLN A 202 13.08 13.37 9.92
N ALA A 203 12.93 14.11 8.83
CA ALA A 203 13.94 15.06 8.35
C ALA A 203 13.30 16.27 7.65
N PRO A 204 12.58 17.16 8.38
CA PRO A 204 11.75 18.20 7.77
C PRO A 204 12.52 19.13 6.82
N THR A 205 13.73 19.53 7.19
CA THR A 205 14.57 20.40 6.35
C THR A 205 15.04 19.69 5.06
N SER A 206 15.52 18.45 5.16
CA SER A 206 15.97 17.68 4.00
C SER A 206 14.81 17.33 3.08
N TYR A 207 13.67 16.99 3.66
CA TYR A 207 12.45 16.69 2.90
C TYR A 207 11.92 17.93 2.17
N GLY A 208 11.91 19.09 2.83
CA GLY A 208 11.53 20.36 2.20
C GLY A 208 12.41 20.69 0.97
N ARG A 209 13.73 20.54 1.10
CA ARG A 209 14.68 20.70 -0.03
C ARG A 209 14.46 19.68 -1.14
N LEU A 210 14.12 18.45 -0.78
CA LEU A 210 13.81 17.41 -1.75
C LEU A 210 12.54 17.75 -2.54
N LEU A 211 11.48 18.20 -1.88
CA LEU A 211 10.25 18.64 -2.54
C LEU A 211 10.46 19.83 -3.46
N GLU A 212 11.28 20.82 -3.04
CA GLU A 212 11.66 21.95 -3.91
C GLU A 212 12.40 21.45 -5.16
N SER A 213 13.32 20.50 -5.01
CA SER A 213 14.05 19.92 -6.13
C SER A 213 13.13 19.09 -7.05
N PHE A 214 12.17 18.38 -6.48
CA PHE A 214 11.14 17.64 -7.22
C PHE A 214 10.23 18.57 -8.02
N SER A 215 9.84 19.71 -7.44
CA SER A 215 9.06 20.74 -8.16
C SER A 215 9.80 21.25 -9.39
N ARG A 216 11.08 21.61 -9.24
CA ARG A 216 11.91 22.10 -10.34
C ARG A 216 12.16 21.06 -11.44
N ALA A 217 12.28 19.79 -11.06
CA ALA A 217 12.48 18.69 -11.98
C ALA A 217 11.16 18.18 -12.60
N GLU A 218 10.02 18.76 -12.25
CA GLU A 218 8.68 18.27 -12.62
C GLU A 218 8.54 16.77 -12.39
N VAL A 219 8.73 16.35 -11.12
CA VAL A 219 8.66 14.93 -10.73
C VAL A 219 7.38 14.27 -11.24
N VAL A 220 7.51 13.09 -11.82
CA VAL A 220 6.38 12.28 -12.26
C VAL A 220 5.79 11.52 -11.07
N THR A 221 4.49 11.63 -10.87
CA THR A 221 3.83 10.98 -9.72
C THR A 221 2.79 9.96 -10.17
N SER A 222 2.72 8.82 -9.45
CA SER A 222 1.77 7.75 -9.74
C SER A 222 1.17 7.16 -8.45
N CYS A 223 0.10 6.36 -8.57
CA CYS A 223 -0.55 5.73 -7.41
C CYS A 223 0.30 4.60 -6.80
N CYS A 224 1.08 3.91 -7.61
CA CYS A 224 1.45 2.54 -7.31
C CYS A 224 2.91 2.23 -7.65
N ASN A 225 3.55 1.30 -6.88
CA ASN A 225 4.91 0.81 -7.17
C ASN A 225 5.07 0.33 -8.61
N LYS A 226 4.10 -0.49 -9.05
CA LYS A 226 4.12 -1.11 -10.37
C LYS A 226 4.25 -0.05 -11.47
N GLU A 227 3.40 0.97 -11.45
CA GLU A 227 3.40 2.02 -12.48
C GLU A 227 4.71 2.81 -12.52
N VAL A 228 5.26 3.18 -11.33
CA VAL A 228 6.54 3.90 -11.29
C VAL A 228 7.68 3.02 -11.81
N LEU A 229 7.69 1.73 -11.46
CA LEU A 229 8.72 0.79 -11.92
C LEU A 229 8.59 0.48 -13.42
N ASP A 230 7.36 0.39 -13.96
CA ASP A 230 7.12 0.24 -15.40
C ASP A 230 7.68 1.44 -16.19
N LEU A 231 7.62 2.64 -15.62
CA LEU A 231 8.24 3.83 -16.22
C LEU A 231 9.78 3.79 -16.19
N ILE A 232 10.40 3.16 -15.20
CA ILE A 232 11.86 2.87 -15.22
C ILE A 232 12.16 1.84 -16.33
N GLU A 233 11.45 0.72 -16.38
CA GLU A 233 11.66 -0.35 -17.37
C GLU A 233 11.49 0.14 -18.81
N THR A 234 10.55 1.05 -19.05
CA THR A 234 10.32 1.68 -20.35
C THR A 234 11.24 2.88 -20.62
N ARG A 235 12.22 3.13 -19.75
CA ARG A 235 13.21 4.21 -19.84
C ARG A 235 12.60 5.62 -19.89
N ARG A 236 11.38 5.77 -19.41
CA ARG A 236 10.72 7.09 -19.25
C ARG A 236 11.20 7.80 -18.01
N LEU A 237 11.56 7.05 -16.96
CA LEU A 237 12.20 7.55 -15.76
C LEU A 237 13.64 7.03 -15.67
N LYS A 238 14.51 7.82 -15.04
CA LYS A 238 15.87 7.44 -14.68
C LYS A 238 15.97 6.95 -13.25
N ILE A 239 15.22 7.58 -12.34
CA ILE A 239 15.26 7.32 -10.91
C ILE A 239 13.83 7.27 -10.36
N ALA A 240 13.56 6.35 -9.44
CA ALA A 240 12.34 6.29 -8.65
C ALA A 240 12.65 6.38 -7.16
N TYR A 241 11.85 7.16 -6.43
CA TYR A 241 12.03 7.47 -5.01
C TYR A 241 10.91 6.86 -4.16
N ASN A 242 11.27 6.39 -2.96
CA ASN A 242 10.34 5.79 -1.98
C ASN A 242 9.60 4.53 -2.47
N ILE A 243 10.22 3.74 -3.34
CA ILE A 243 9.65 2.47 -3.81
C ILE A 243 9.79 1.41 -2.70
N LEU A 244 8.80 0.53 -2.55
CA LEU A 244 8.90 -0.59 -1.62
C LEU A 244 9.95 -1.60 -2.05
N GLY A 245 10.82 -2.00 -1.13
CA GLY A 245 12.00 -2.83 -1.39
C GLY A 245 11.68 -4.15 -2.09
N SER A 246 10.61 -4.84 -1.71
CA SER A 246 10.21 -6.10 -2.34
C SER A 246 9.87 -5.95 -3.82
N TYR A 247 9.13 -4.90 -4.19
CA TYR A 247 8.81 -4.59 -5.58
C TYR A 247 10.07 -4.25 -6.39
N ALA A 248 10.92 -3.38 -5.83
CA ALA A 248 12.17 -3.00 -6.45
C ALA A 248 13.08 -4.23 -6.68
N TYR A 249 13.23 -5.07 -5.68
CA TYR A 249 14.08 -6.25 -5.75
C TYR A 249 13.54 -7.31 -6.72
N ALA A 250 12.23 -7.52 -6.76
CA ALA A 250 11.60 -8.41 -7.73
C ALA A 250 11.85 -7.98 -9.18
N ARG A 251 11.89 -6.67 -9.45
CA ARG A 251 12.22 -6.11 -10.77
C ARG A 251 13.71 -6.21 -11.08
N TYR A 252 14.57 -5.89 -10.10
CA TYR A 252 16.03 -6.04 -10.22
C TYR A 252 16.43 -7.44 -10.67
N LEU A 253 15.81 -8.50 -10.11
CA LEU A 253 16.12 -9.88 -10.47
C LEU A 253 15.75 -10.25 -11.92
N ARG A 254 14.89 -9.48 -12.57
CA ARG A 254 14.42 -9.71 -13.94
C ARG A 254 14.96 -8.71 -14.95
N ASN A 255 15.49 -7.59 -14.49
CA ASN A 255 15.99 -6.50 -15.33
C ASN A 255 17.44 -6.13 -14.96
N ASN A 256 18.37 -6.46 -15.85
CA ASN A 256 19.81 -6.25 -15.63
C ASN A 256 20.23 -4.76 -15.57
N ASP A 257 19.40 -3.84 -16.04
CA ASP A 257 19.69 -2.40 -15.99
C ASP A 257 19.15 -1.74 -14.72
N MET A 258 18.19 -2.36 -14.03
CA MET A 258 17.61 -1.81 -12.81
C MET A 258 18.56 -2.04 -11.62
N ARG A 259 18.67 -1.04 -10.73
CA ARG A 259 19.44 -1.11 -9.49
C ARG A 259 18.64 -0.58 -8.33
N VAL A 260 18.92 -1.13 -7.15
CA VAL A 260 18.24 -0.80 -5.89
C VAL A 260 19.24 -0.25 -4.90
N VAL A 261 18.93 0.92 -4.35
CA VAL A 261 19.74 1.61 -3.33
C VAL A 261 18.89 1.85 -2.09
N VAL A 262 19.42 1.45 -0.96
CA VAL A 262 18.87 1.81 0.36
C VAL A 262 19.46 3.15 0.78
N PRO A 263 18.66 4.19 1.05
CA PRO A 263 19.18 5.49 1.48
C PRO A 263 20.03 5.40 2.75
N ARG A 264 21.20 6.05 2.75
CA ARG A 264 22.21 5.91 3.83
C ARG A 264 22.03 6.93 4.96
N ASP A 265 21.32 8.03 4.73
CA ASP A 265 21.04 9.04 5.74
C ASP A 265 19.95 8.57 6.72
N TYR A 266 18.88 8.02 6.23
CA TYR A 266 17.87 7.21 6.93
C TYR A 266 17.06 6.41 5.92
N THR A 267 16.45 5.31 6.37
CA THR A 267 15.55 4.50 5.54
C THR A 267 14.27 4.23 6.32
N LEU A 268 13.15 4.74 5.83
CA LEU A 268 11.85 4.38 6.38
C LEU A 268 11.59 2.89 6.13
N ILE A 269 11.08 2.22 7.14
CA ILE A 269 10.72 0.81 7.07
C ILE A 269 9.25 0.70 7.45
N LEU A 270 8.44 0.24 6.53
CA LEU A 270 7.05 -0.08 6.83
C LEU A 270 6.83 -1.60 6.91
N THR A 271 5.70 -2.00 7.44
CA THR A 271 5.22 -3.37 7.36
C THR A 271 3.95 -3.43 6.51
N ARG A 272 3.65 -4.60 5.94
CA ARG A 272 2.30 -4.90 5.49
C ARG A 272 1.52 -5.42 6.68
N GLY A 273 0.41 -4.77 6.98
CA GLY A 273 -0.48 -5.17 8.06
C GLY A 273 -1.57 -6.10 7.54
N ALA A 274 -1.88 -7.13 8.34
CA ALA A 274 -3.06 -7.97 8.20
C ALA A 274 -4.03 -7.69 9.34
N MET A 275 -5.33 -7.58 9.06
CA MET A 275 -6.38 -7.27 10.02
C MET A 275 -7.65 -8.08 9.72
N ILE A 276 -8.21 -8.75 10.73
CA ILE A 276 -9.46 -9.49 10.61
C ILE A 276 -10.62 -8.53 10.90
N PRO A 277 -11.53 -8.29 9.92
CA PRO A 277 -12.69 -7.42 10.15
C PRO A 277 -13.63 -7.98 11.24
N THR A 278 -14.23 -7.10 12.03
CA THR A 278 -15.20 -7.49 13.07
C THR A 278 -16.36 -8.31 12.49
N HIS A 279 -16.78 -8.01 11.25
CA HIS A 279 -17.87 -8.68 10.53
C HIS A 279 -17.38 -9.66 9.46
N SER A 280 -16.20 -10.26 9.65
CA SER A 280 -15.70 -11.35 8.80
C SER A 280 -16.65 -12.55 8.85
N PRO A 281 -17.07 -13.11 7.71
CA PRO A 281 -17.85 -14.35 7.65
C PRO A 281 -17.03 -15.59 8.07
N GLN A 282 -15.71 -15.57 7.88
CA GLN A 282 -14.80 -16.68 8.14
C GLN A 282 -13.65 -16.29 9.09
N PRO A 283 -13.94 -15.78 10.30
CA PRO A 283 -12.92 -15.21 11.17
C PRO A 283 -11.84 -16.21 11.60
N ASP A 284 -12.21 -17.47 11.82
CA ASP A 284 -11.28 -18.52 12.21
C ASP A 284 -10.36 -18.93 11.05
N LEU A 285 -10.87 -18.92 9.83
CA LEU A 285 -10.08 -19.17 8.64
C LEU A 285 -9.11 -18.00 8.34
N ALA A 286 -9.58 -16.77 8.54
CA ALA A 286 -8.75 -15.57 8.45
C ALA A 286 -7.63 -15.60 9.51
N ALA A 287 -7.94 -15.99 10.75
CA ALA A 287 -6.97 -16.16 11.83
C ALA A 287 -5.88 -17.18 11.47
N ARG A 288 -6.25 -18.34 10.91
CA ARG A 288 -5.29 -19.34 10.41
C ARG A 288 -4.38 -18.78 9.30
N PHE A 289 -4.90 -17.92 8.44
CA PHE A 289 -4.09 -17.28 7.40
C PHE A 289 -3.15 -16.22 8.00
N VAL A 290 -3.61 -15.43 9.00
CA VAL A 290 -2.73 -14.52 9.75
C VAL A 290 -1.60 -15.29 10.41
N ASP A 291 -1.90 -16.39 11.13
CA ASP A 291 -0.89 -17.25 11.73
C ASP A 291 0.12 -17.76 10.70
N HIS A 292 -0.36 -18.16 9.52
CA HIS A 292 0.53 -18.58 8.44
C HIS A 292 1.46 -17.44 7.98
N LEU A 293 0.93 -16.22 7.77
CA LEU A 293 1.73 -15.06 7.35
C LEU A 293 2.88 -14.74 8.31
N VAL A 294 2.61 -14.82 9.62
CA VAL A 294 3.59 -14.47 10.67
C VAL A 294 4.43 -15.65 11.16
N SER A 295 4.07 -16.89 10.76
CA SER A 295 4.83 -18.09 11.13
C SER A 295 6.23 -18.10 10.52
N GLU A 296 7.15 -18.88 11.09
CA GLU A 296 8.50 -19.08 10.58
C GLU A 296 8.47 -19.57 9.11
N ARG A 297 7.54 -20.48 8.77
CA ARG A 297 7.36 -20.97 7.40
C ARG A 297 6.88 -19.87 6.46
N GLY A 298 5.85 -19.14 6.84
CA GLY A 298 5.32 -18.03 6.03
C GLY A 298 6.39 -16.95 5.80
N GLN A 299 7.15 -16.62 6.82
CA GLN A 299 8.26 -15.67 6.73
C GLN A 299 9.40 -16.19 5.83
N LYS A 300 9.68 -17.49 5.83
CA LYS A 300 10.62 -18.09 4.89
C LYS A 300 10.12 -17.96 3.44
N VAL A 301 8.87 -18.30 3.18
CA VAL A 301 8.25 -18.14 1.84
C VAL A 301 8.24 -16.67 1.41
N ALA A 302 7.92 -15.76 2.33
CA ALA A 302 7.93 -14.32 2.08
C ALA A 302 9.30 -13.83 1.58
N ARG A 303 10.38 -14.24 2.23
CA ARG A 303 11.74 -13.89 1.79
C ARG A 303 12.15 -14.55 0.47
N GLU A 304 11.90 -15.85 0.32
CA GLU A 304 12.41 -16.62 -0.83
C GLU A 304 11.59 -16.45 -2.11
N LYS A 305 10.29 -16.17 -1.98
CA LYS A 305 9.32 -16.21 -3.09
C LYS A 305 8.61 -14.89 -3.34
N ALA A 306 8.36 -14.09 -2.30
CA ALA A 306 7.75 -12.77 -2.41
C ALA A 306 8.78 -11.64 -2.28
N PHE A 307 10.05 -11.98 -2.11
CA PHE A 307 11.20 -11.06 -2.05
C PHE A 307 11.12 -10.02 -0.93
N TYR A 308 10.41 -10.32 0.15
CA TYR A 308 10.36 -9.43 1.30
C TYR A 308 11.72 -9.40 2.00
N PHE A 309 12.09 -8.22 2.44
CA PHE A 309 13.27 -8.06 3.29
C PHE A 309 13.02 -8.66 4.67
N ALA A 310 14.06 -8.83 5.46
CA ALA A 310 13.95 -9.35 6.81
C ALA A 310 14.61 -8.42 7.82
N GLU A 311 13.97 -8.26 8.97
CA GLU A 311 14.41 -7.33 10.03
C GLU A 311 15.83 -7.64 10.52
N ASN A 312 16.13 -8.92 10.73
CA ASN A 312 17.38 -9.40 11.33
C ASN A 312 18.23 -10.18 10.31
N ALA A 313 18.26 -9.74 9.05
CA ALA A 313 19.05 -10.35 8.00
C ALA A 313 19.83 -9.29 7.22
N PRO A 314 20.92 -9.68 6.57
CA PRO A 314 21.59 -8.83 5.61
C PRO A 314 20.66 -8.40 4.47
N LEU A 315 20.97 -7.27 3.83
CA LEU A 315 20.29 -6.88 2.60
C LEU A 315 20.46 -7.97 1.53
N PRO A 316 19.45 -8.16 0.67
CA PRO A 316 19.56 -9.11 -0.43
C PRO A 316 20.74 -8.80 -1.36
N PRO A 317 21.35 -9.81 -2.01
CA PRO A 317 22.46 -9.62 -2.94
C PRO A 317 22.13 -8.61 -4.05
N GLY A 318 23.03 -7.69 -4.33
CA GLY A 318 22.87 -6.69 -5.39
C GLY A 318 22.11 -5.42 -4.97
N VAL A 319 21.63 -5.34 -3.74
CA VAL A 319 21.10 -4.11 -3.16
C VAL A 319 22.23 -3.27 -2.58
N ASP A 320 22.40 -2.03 -3.05
CA ASP A 320 23.39 -1.07 -2.51
C ASP A 320 22.88 -0.50 -1.18
N GLY A 321 23.63 -0.70 -0.12
CA GLY A 321 23.27 -0.23 1.22
C GLY A 321 24.17 -0.81 2.30
N PRO A 322 23.89 -0.60 3.60
CA PRO A 322 24.60 -1.22 4.71
C PRO A 322 24.31 -2.71 4.77
N ILE A 323 25.14 -3.47 5.50
CA ILE A 323 24.91 -4.91 5.68
C ILE A 323 23.55 -5.17 6.33
N SER A 324 23.20 -4.43 7.37
CA SER A 324 21.92 -4.53 8.08
C SER A 324 21.34 -3.14 8.33
N LEU A 325 20.05 -2.97 8.07
CA LEU A 325 19.33 -1.70 8.29
C LEU A 325 19.19 -1.36 9.77
N ILE A 326 18.96 -2.35 10.60
CA ILE A 326 18.77 -2.15 12.04
C ILE A 326 20.12 -1.92 12.74
N GLU A 327 21.10 -2.78 12.50
CA GLU A 327 22.42 -2.67 13.13
C GLU A 327 23.19 -1.41 12.72
N SER A 328 23.02 -0.95 11.48
CA SER A 328 23.62 0.31 11.01
C SER A 328 23.00 1.55 11.66
N GLY A 329 21.85 1.42 12.31
CA GLY A 329 21.13 2.52 12.92
C GLY A 329 20.47 3.51 11.95
N ILE A 330 20.43 3.19 10.63
CA ILE A 330 19.75 4.05 9.65
C ILE A 330 18.27 3.67 9.44
N GLY A 331 17.88 2.44 9.77
CA GLY A 331 16.51 1.98 9.68
C GLY A 331 15.58 2.75 10.62
N ARG A 332 14.44 3.19 10.10
CA ARG A 332 13.39 3.92 10.83
C ARG A 332 12.06 3.20 10.67
N PRO A 333 11.75 2.20 11.51
CA PRO A 333 10.48 1.51 11.45
C PRO A 333 9.31 2.45 11.75
N ILE A 334 8.34 2.47 10.84
CA ILE A 334 7.05 3.11 11.05
C ILE A 334 6.23 2.21 11.97
N ARG A 335 6.18 2.55 13.26
CA ARG A 335 5.52 1.73 14.28
C ARG A 335 4.01 1.66 14.06
N VAL A 336 3.47 0.46 14.01
CA VAL A 336 2.02 0.24 14.00
C VAL A 336 1.48 0.56 15.40
N GLY A 337 0.70 1.62 15.51
CA GLY A 337 0.21 2.08 16.80
C GLY A 337 -0.47 3.45 16.76
N PRO A 338 -0.87 3.98 17.92
CA PRO A 338 -1.73 5.17 18.01
C PRO A 338 -1.09 6.44 17.43
N ALA A 339 0.23 6.51 17.31
CA ALA A 339 0.90 7.65 16.68
C ALA A 339 0.49 7.84 15.21
N LEU A 340 0.08 6.75 14.52
CA LEU A 340 -0.40 6.81 13.14
C LEU A 340 -1.78 7.46 13.01
N LEU A 341 -2.54 7.59 14.09
CA LEU A 341 -3.80 8.34 14.09
C LEU A 341 -3.59 9.83 13.78
N ALA A 342 -2.42 10.38 14.11
CA ALA A 342 -2.08 11.75 13.74
C ALA A 342 -1.99 11.94 12.23
N ALA A 343 -1.47 10.95 11.49
CA ALA A 343 -1.46 10.95 10.03
C ALA A 343 -2.88 10.83 9.43
N GLN A 344 -3.82 10.22 10.16
CA GLN A 344 -5.21 10.05 9.75
C GLN A 344 -6.16 11.12 10.30
N ASP A 345 -5.66 12.06 11.13
CA ASP A 345 -6.43 13.25 11.47
C ASP A 345 -6.79 14.02 10.20
N ARG A 346 -8.08 14.34 10.05
CA ARG A 346 -8.61 14.90 8.81
C ARG A 346 -7.95 16.24 8.46
N ALA A 347 -7.80 17.14 9.43
CA ALA A 347 -7.25 18.45 9.18
C ALA A 347 -5.76 18.37 8.83
N THR A 348 -5.00 17.57 9.58
CA THR A 348 -3.58 17.30 9.34
C THR A 348 -3.36 16.68 7.95
N ARG A 349 -4.16 15.68 7.58
CA ARG A 349 -4.04 15.00 6.29
C ARG A 349 -4.37 15.93 5.13
N GLU A 350 -5.47 16.68 5.22
CA GLU A 350 -5.87 17.63 4.18
C GLU A 350 -4.84 18.75 4.02
N GLU A 351 -4.29 19.26 5.11
CA GLU A 351 -3.26 20.29 5.07
C GLU A 351 -1.97 19.76 4.43
N PHE A 352 -1.50 18.59 4.86
CA PHE A 352 -0.31 17.96 4.27
C PHE A 352 -0.46 17.76 2.76
N ILE A 353 -1.59 17.20 2.32
CA ILE A 353 -1.85 16.95 0.89
C ILE A 353 -1.93 18.28 0.11
N ARG A 354 -2.58 19.31 0.65
CA ARG A 354 -2.62 20.64 0.01
C ARG A 354 -1.21 21.22 -0.15
N ASN A 355 -0.41 21.23 0.92
CA ASN A 355 0.94 21.77 0.91
C ASN A 355 1.84 21.01 -0.06
N TRP A 356 1.81 19.67 -0.02
CA TRP A 356 2.56 18.82 -0.93
C TRP A 356 2.18 19.08 -2.40
N THR A 357 0.88 19.13 -2.70
CA THR A 357 0.38 19.36 -4.06
C THR A 357 0.76 20.75 -4.56
N SER A 358 0.65 21.78 -3.71
CA SER A 358 1.01 23.14 -4.10
C SER A 358 2.50 23.30 -4.37
N LEU A 359 3.37 22.63 -3.60
CA LEU A 359 4.82 22.66 -3.79
C LEU A 359 5.25 21.99 -5.10
N LEU A 360 4.54 20.95 -5.54
CA LEU A 360 4.85 20.23 -6.79
C LEU A 360 4.08 20.75 -8.01
N ALA A 361 3.21 21.74 -7.86
CA ALA A 361 2.51 22.33 -8.98
C ALA A 361 3.49 23.09 -9.89
N PRO A 362 3.48 22.88 -11.23
CA PRO A 362 4.29 23.65 -12.14
C PRO A 362 4.00 25.16 -12.00
N GLY A 363 5.04 25.96 -11.76
CA GLY A 363 4.91 27.42 -11.66
C GLY A 363 4.57 27.96 -10.27
N ALA A 364 4.68 27.16 -9.21
CA ALA A 364 4.49 27.60 -7.82
C ALA A 364 5.70 28.34 -7.21
N GLN A 365 6.50 29.04 -8.03
CA GLN A 365 7.66 29.86 -7.58
C GLN A 365 7.38 31.33 -7.84
#